data_8ed1c88aa0601b69586699766accb118
#
_entry.id   8ed1c88aa0601b69586699766accb118
#
_cell.length_a   1.000
_cell.length_b   1.000
_cell.length_c   1.000
_cell.angle_alpha   90.00
_cell.angle_beta   90.00
_cell.angle_gamma   90.00
#
_symmetry.space_group_name_H-M   'P 1'
#
loop_
_entity.id
_entity.type
_entity.pdbx_description
1 polymer ?
#
loop_
_entity_poly.entity_id
_entity_poly.type
_entity_poly.pdbx_seq_one_letter_code
_entity_poly.pdbx_strand_id
1 'polypeptide(L)'
;MRGIFEFMITIKETTQRDLVNVKQLWADGDVMKFVGFPNGLHETDEGMSDWFDWILSARPKTNHFSIFDDGIYCGETFYDIDIEHNNSASLDIKLFRFARGKGIATKALSFAIEEAFKNGAEKVWVDPNPNNIKAIALYERLGFVRTQMPGYLTGEDGVTSIYMELVRK
;
A
#
# COMPACT_ATOMS: atom_id res chain seq x y z
N MET A 1 -8.82 -37.24 5.42
CA MET A 1 -9.15 -35.86 5.85
C MET A 1 -8.14 -34.91 5.27
N ARG A 2 -8.53 -34.13 4.27
CA ARG A 2 -7.73 -32.99 3.86
C ARG A 2 -8.03 -31.89 4.89
N GLY A 3 -7.09 -31.60 5.78
CA GLY A 3 -7.16 -30.45 6.67
C GLY A 3 -7.26 -29.19 5.81
N ILE A 4 -8.33 -28.43 5.99
CA ILE A 4 -8.43 -27.09 5.45
C ILE A 4 -7.42 -26.27 6.27
N PHE A 5 -6.23 -26.06 5.71
CA PHE A 5 -5.31 -25.07 6.24
C PHE A 5 -5.89 -23.71 5.87
N GLU A 6 -6.70 -23.17 6.75
CA GLU A 6 -7.15 -21.79 6.66
C GLU A 6 -5.94 -20.92 6.90
N PHE A 7 -5.38 -20.34 5.82
CA PHE A 7 -4.30 -19.37 5.92
C PHE A 7 -4.79 -18.19 6.75
N MET A 8 -4.19 -17.97 7.92
CA MET A 8 -4.58 -16.87 8.78
C MET A 8 -3.81 -15.61 8.38
N ILE A 9 -4.44 -14.79 7.56
CA ILE A 9 -3.91 -13.47 7.21
C ILE A 9 -4.30 -12.48 8.30
N THR A 10 -3.32 -11.84 8.89
CA THR A 10 -3.49 -10.79 9.89
C THR A 10 -3.01 -9.47 9.31
N ILE A 11 -3.85 -8.45 9.39
CA ILE A 11 -3.53 -7.07 8.97
C ILE A 11 -3.74 -6.19 10.19
N LYS A 12 -2.71 -5.53 10.64
CA LYS A 12 -2.74 -4.70 11.85
C LYS A 12 -1.90 -3.44 11.69
N GLU A 13 -2.22 -2.42 12.46
CA GLU A 13 -1.40 -1.22 12.50
C GLU A 13 0.06 -1.57 12.78
N THR A 14 0.94 -1.00 11.99
CA THR A 14 2.39 -1.17 12.18
C THR A 14 2.82 -0.63 13.54
N THR A 15 3.64 -1.38 14.23
CA THR A 15 4.21 -1.04 15.53
C THR A 15 5.72 -0.83 15.42
N GLN A 16 6.33 -0.32 16.47
CA GLN A 16 7.79 -0.16 16.58
C GLN A 16 8.52 -1.49 16.29
N ARG A 17 7.96 -2.62 16.69
CA ARG A 17 8.55 -3.95 16.49
C ARG A 17 8.58 -4.37 15.02
N ASP A 18 7.70 -3.82 14.21
CA ASP A 18 7.58 -4.17 12.79
C ASP A 18 8.59 -3.43 11.92
N LEU A 19 9.25 -2.38 12.43
CA LEU A 19 10.14 -1.54 11.63
C LEU A 19 11.30 -2.30 10.98
N VAL A 20 11.83 -3.32 11.65
CA VAL A 20 12.86 -4.17 11.07
C VAL A 20 12.35 -4.90 9.82
N ASN A 21 11.10 -5.33 9.83
CA ASN A 21 10.46 -5.99 8.69
C ASN A 21 10.17 -5.00 7.55
N VAL A 22 9.66 -3.82 7.88
CA VAL A 22 9.39 -2.75 6.89
C VAL A 22 10.69 -2.34 6.21
N LYS A 23 11.75 -2.16 6.96
CA LYS A 23 13.08 -1.83 6.44
C LYS A 23 13.59 -2.89 5.45
N GLN A 24 13.43 -4.18 5.80
CA GLN A 24 13.80 -5.29 4.91
C GLN A 24 12.95 -5.32 3.64
N LEU A 25 11.66 -5.07 3.75
CA LEU A 25 10.75 -5.00 2.62
C LEU A 25 11.18 -3.91 1.63
N TRP A 26 11.49 -2.72 2.12
CA TRP A 26 11.93 -1.60 1.28
C TRP A 26 13.31 -1.82 0.68
N ALA A 27 14.17 -2.56 1.34
CA ALA A 27 15.50 -2.91 0.82
C ALA A 27 15.46 -3.96 -0.31
N ASP A 28 14.30 -4.60 -0.52
CA ASP A 28 14.13 -5.61 -1.57
C ASP A 28 13.83 -4.93 -2.93
N GLY A 29 14.78 -5.03 -3.87
CA GLY A 29 14.63 -4.44 -5.19
C GLY A 29 13.48 -5.03 -6.02
N ASP A 30 13.14 -6.32 -5.82
CA ASP A 30 11.99 -6.93 -6.49
C ASP A 30 10.65 -6.34 -6.00
N VAL A 31 10.58 -5.95 -4.74
CA VAL A 31 9.43 -5.25 -4.17
C VAL A 31 9.34 -3.80 -4.66
N MET A 32 10.49 -3.11 -4.72
CA MET A 32 10.55 -1.66 -4.89
C MET A 32 10.80 -1.19 -6.34
N LYS A 33 10.99 -2.10 -7.28
CA LYS A 33 11.35 -1.75 -8.68
C LYS A 33 10.32 -0.88 -9.39
N PHE A 34 9.03 -1.07 -9.11
CA PHE A 34 7.96 -0.31 -9.77
C PHE A 34 7.69 1.05 -9.11
N VAL A 35 8.32 1.32 -7.98
CA VAL A 35 8.25 2.62 -7.29
C VAL A 35 9.57 3.41 -7.38
N GLY A 36 10.44 3.02 -8.31
CA GLY A 36 11.65 3.77 -8.64
C GLY A 36 12.93 3.29 -7.97
N PHE A 37 12.91 2.16 -7.25
CA PHE A 37 14.08 1.62 -6.54
C PHE A 37 14.38 0.18 -6.96
N PRO A 38 14.92 -0.05 -8.17
CA PRO A 38 15.18 -1.41 -8.67
C PRO A 38 16.21 -2.19 -7.86
N ASN A 39 17.03 -1.49 -7.07
CA ASN A 39 18.02 -2.09 -6.16
C ASN A 39 17.59 -1.99 -4.68
N GLY A 40 16.32 -1.66 -4.43
CA GLY A 40 15.80 -1.44 -3.09
C GLY A 40 16.08 -0.03 -2.55
N LEU A 41 15.32 0.35 -1.54
CA LEU A 41 15.50 1.58 -0.76
C LEU A 41 16.14 1.20 0.58
N HIS A 42 17.38 1.66 0.81
CA HIS A 42 18.16 1.31 1.99
C HIS A 42 18.12 2.44 3.00
N GLU A 43 17.17 2.35 3.93
CA GLU A 43 17.01 3.31 5.01
C GLU A 43 17.90 2.98 6.22
N THR A 44 18.24 4.00 6.98
CA THR A 44 18.88 3.86 8.30
C THR A 44 17.84 3.56 9.37
N ASP A 45 18.28 3.03 10.53
CA ASP A 45 17.38 2.82 11.66
C ASP A 45 16.78 4.14 12.17
N GLU A 46 17.56 5.23 12.15
CA GLU A 46 17.09 6.58 12.50
C GLU A 46 16.01 7.03 11.51
N GLY A 47 16.24 6.88 10.20
CA GLY A 47 15.27 7.23 9.16
C GLY A 47 13.96 6.45 9.31
N MET A 48 14.04 5.16 9.67
CA MET A 48 12.85 4.35 9.96
C MET A 48 12.08 4.85 11.18
N SER A 49 12.81 5.25 12.23
CA SER A 49 12.20 5.81 13.45
C SER A 49 11.51 7.13 13.17
N ASP A 50 12.13 8.03 12.44
CA ASP A 50 11.56 9.33 12.05
C ASP A 50 10.30 9.17 11.19
N TRP A 51 10.35 8.25 10.23
CA TRP A 51 9.19 7.90 9.42
C TRP A 51 8.03 7.36 10.28
N PHE A 52 8.33 6.49 11.22
CA PHE A 52 7.30 5.92 12.09
C PHE A 52 6.69 6.96 13.04
N ASP A 53 7.49 7.88 13.56
CA ASP A 53 6.99 9.00 14.37
C ASP A 53 6.03 9.87 13.55
N TRP A 54 6.31 10.08 12.26
CA TRP A 54 5.39 10.75 11.36
C TRP A 54 4.08 9.97 11.20
N ILE A 55 4.12 8.65 10.99
CA ILE A 55 2.91 7.80 10.91
C ILE A 55 2.08 7.93 12.19
N LEU A 56 2.71 7.84 13.36
CA LEU A 56 2.01 7.94 14.64
C LEU A 56 1.32 9.31 14.79
N SER A 57 1.97 10.38 14.38
CA SER A 57 1.42 11.74 14.45
C SER A 57 0.27 11.97 13.47
N ALA A 58 0.27 11.28 12.33
CA ALA A 58 -0.70 11.45 11.25
C ALA A 58 -1.96 10.58 11.38
N ARG A 59 -1.92 9.54 12.23
CA ARG A 59 -3.09 8.68 12.46
C ARG A 59 -4.27 9.50 13.01
N PRO A 60 -5.50 9.18 12.61
CA PRO A 60 -5.94 8.12 11.69
C PRO A 60 -6.06 8.58 10.22
N LYS A 61 -5.72 9.83 9.88
CA LYS A 61 -5.79 10.36 8.50
C LYS A 61 -4.82 9.67 7.56
N THR A 62 -3.66 9.32 8.08
CA THR A 62 -2.65 8.48 7.43
C THR A 62 -2.45 7.25 8.29
N ASN A 63 -2.39 6.08 7.68
CA ASN A 63 -2.08 4.88 8.43
C ASN A 63 -1.31 3.85 7.61
N HIS A 64 -0.49 3.08 8.30
CA HIS A 64 0.35 2.04 7.75
C HIS A 64 0.09 0.73 8.48
N PHE A 65 -0.12 -0.34 7.73
CA PHE A 65 -0.47 -1.66 8.24
C PHE A 65 0.55 -2.70 7.82
N SER A 66 0.90 -3.54 8.75
CA SER A 66 1.75 -4.71 8.54
C SER A 66 0.89 -5.94 8.29
N ILE A 67 1.28 -6.74 7.31
CA ILE A 67 0.55 -7.93 6.84
C ILE A 67 1.35 -9.18 7.25
N PHE A 68 0.66 -10.12 7.89
CA PHE A 68 1.24 -11.39 8.33
C PHE A 68 0.42 -12.56 7.78
N ASP A 69 1.12 -13.62 7.39
CA ASP A 69 0.55 -14.93 7.06
C ASP A 69 1.08 -15.96 8.06
N ASP A 70 0.19 -16.49 8.91
CA ASP A 70 0.56 -17.37 10.04
C ASP A 70 1.74 -16.82 10.89
N GLY A 71 1.71 -15.53 11.18
CA GLY A 71 2.73 -14.85 11.97
C GLY A 71 4.00 -14.48 11.21
N ILE A 72 4.11 -14.80 9.93
CA ILE A 72 5.23 -14.42 9.07
C ILE A 72 4.91 -13.09 8.37
N TYR A 73 5.78 -12.10 8.53
CA TYR A 73 5.62 -10.81 7.88
C TYR A 73 5.69 -10.95 6.35
N CYS A 74 4.64 -10.49 5.67
CA CYS A 74 4.47 -10.63 4.23
C CYS A 74 4.66 -9.33 3.47
N GLY A 75 4.40 -8.20 4.11
CA GLY A 75 4.41 -6.90 3.44
C GLY A 75 3.60 -5.85 4.17
N GLU A 76 3.19 -4.83 3.44
CA GLU A 76 2.52 -3.66 3.97
C GLU A 76 1.38 -3.18 3.08
N THR A 77 0.43 -2.48 3.68
CA THR A 77 -0.52 -1.63 2.98
C THR A 77 -0.66 -0.29 3.72
N PHE A 78 -1.10 0.73 3.01
CA PHE A 78 -1.03 2.10 3.48
C PHE A 78 -2.13 2.92 2.84
N TYR A 79 -2.64 3.94 3.56
CA TYR A 79 -3.42 5.02 2.97
C TYR A 79 -3.02 6.37 3.56
N ASP A 80 -3.20 7.41 2.78
CA ASP A 80 -3.00 8.79 3.18
C ASP A 80 -4.15 9.66 2.65
N ILE A 81 -4.96 10.23 3.57
CA ILE A 81 -6.10 11.07 3.24
C ILE A 81 -5.62 12.52 3.12
N ASP A 82 -5.68 13.06 1.93
CA ASP A 82 -5.38 14.45 1.64
C ASP A 82 -6.61 15.33 1.86
N ILE A 83 -6.62 16.03 2.99
CA ILE A 83 -7.74 16.92 3.36
C ILE A 83 -7.83 18.17 2.48
N GLU A 84 -6.73 18.59 1.88
CA GLU A 84 -6.69 19.77 1.00
C GLU A 84 -7.27 19.47 -0.38
N HIS A 85 -7.31 18.20 -0.78
CA HIS A 85 -7.83 17.74 -2.06
C HIS A 85 -9.04 16.83 -1.90
N ASN A 86 -10.08 17.34 -1.24
CA ASN A 86 -11.40 16.72 -1.08
C ASN A 86 -11.37 15.35 -0.39
N ASN A 87 -10.49 15.17 0.60
CA ASN A 87 -10.32 13.91 1.32
C ASN A 87 -10.07 12.71 0.39
N SER A 88 -9.29 12.94 -0.66
CA SER A 88 -8.85 11.90 -1.57
C SER A 88 -7.69 11.12 -0.94
N ALA A 89 -7.81 9.81 -0.84
CA ALA A 89 -6.79 8.99 -0.21
C ALA A 89 -5.95 8.22 -1.23
N SER A 90 -4.63 8.36 -1.14
CA SER A 90 -3.72 7.47 -1.84
C SER A 90 -3.62 6.14 -1.12
N LEU A 91 -3.50 5.06 -1.89
CA LEU A 91 -3.28 3.70 -1.38
C LEU A 91 -1.96 3.15 -1.90
N ASP A 92 -1.36 2.28 -1.12
CA ASP A 92 -0.20 1.50 -1.52
C ASP A 92 -0.26 0.08 -0.96
N ILE A 93 0.37 -0.84 -1.67
CA ILE A 93 0.52 -2.25 -1.28
C ILE A 93 1.91 -2.74 -1.71
N LYS A 94 2.63 -3.36 -0.81
CA LYS A 94 3.89 -4.02 -1.11
C LYS A 94 3.92 -5.39 -0.45
N LEU A 95 4.25 -6.40 -1.23
CA LEU A 95 4.39 -7.77 -0.75
C LEU A 95 5.74 -8.35 -1.19
N PHE A 96 6.38 -9.09 -0.30
CA PHE A 96 7.46 -9.98 -0.69
C PHE A 96 6.98 -10.97 -1.75
N ARG A 97 7.90 -11.40 -2.61
CA ARG A 97 7.59 -12.34 -3.69
C ARG A 97 6.90 -13.62 -3.20
N PHE A 98 7.36 -14.19 -2.06
CA PHE A 98 6.80 -15.41 -1.51
C PHE A 98 5.32 -15.29 -1.10
N ALA A 99 4.85 -14.07 -0.85
CA ALA A 99 3.48 -13.79 -0.44
C ALA A 99 2.52 -13.50 -1.60
N ARG A 100 3.03 -13.44 -2.83
CA ARG A 100 2.23 -13.14 -4.03
C ARG A 100 1.51 -14.37 -4.56
N GLY A 101 0.39 -14.15 -5.27
CA GLY A 101 -0.39 -15.22 -5.88
C GLY A 101 -1.25 -16.04 -4.91
N LYS A 102 -1.48 -15.55 -3.71
CA LYS A 102 -2.25 -16.21 -2.63
C LYS A 102 -3.51 -15.44 -2.22
N GLY A 103 -3.85 -14.36 -2.91
CA GLY A 103 -4.99 -13.51 -2.56
C GLY A 103 -4.74 -12.53 -1.40
N ILE A 104 -3.53 -12.44 -0.89
CA ILE A 104 -3.16 -11.56 0.24
C ILE A 104 -3.33 -10.09 -0.13
N ALA A 105 -2.88 -9.68 -1.33
CA ALA A 105 -3.00 -8.30 -1.80
C ALA A 105 -4.46 -7.85 -1.87
N THR A 106 -5.36 -8.69 -2.35
CA THR A 106 -6.80 -8.40 -2.40
C THR A 106 -7.36 -8.14 -1.01
N LYS A 107 -7.04 -8.98 -0.03
CA LYS A 107 -7.49 -8.81 1.35
C LYS A 107 -6.93 -7.54 1.98
N ALA A 108 -5.63 -7.29 1.79
CA ALA A 108 -4.96 -6.13 2.38
C ALA A 108 -5.44 -4.81 1.79
N LEU A 109 -5.62 -4.73 0.48
CA LEU A 109 -6.16 -3.54 -0.18
C LEU A 109 -7.62 -3.31 0.20
N SER A 110 -8.44 -4.34 0.24
CA SER A 110 -9.84 -4.21 0.68
C SER A 110 -9.91 -3.67 2.10
N PHE A 111 -9.06 -4.15 2.99
CA PHE A 111 -8.94 -3.64 4.36
C PHE A 111 -8.54 -2.15 4.38
N ALA A 112 -7.50 -1.76 3.64
CA ALA A 112 -7.05 -0.37 3.58
C ALA A 112 -8.10 0.57 2.98
N ILE A 113 -8.83 0.12 1.96
CA ILE A 113 -9.95 0.86 1.35
C ILE A 113 -11.04 1.13 2.40
N GLU A 114 -11.46 0.09 3.12
CA GLU A 114 -12.48 0.21 4.18
C GLU A 114 -12.04 1.16 5.29
N GLU A 115 -10.80 1.03 5.76
CA GLU A 115 -10.24 1.91 6.78
C GLU A 115 -10.13 3.37 6.32
N ALA A 116 -9.71 3.60 5.07
CA ALA A 116 -9.68 4.95 4.51
C ALA A 116 -11.06 5.59 4.47
N PHE A 117 -12.07 4.89 3.99
CA PHE A 117 -13.45 5.39 3.96
C PHE A 117 -14.01 5.60 5.36
N LYS A 118 -13.76 4.70 6.28
CA LYS A 118 -14.16 4.82 7.70
C LYS A 118 -13.57 6.07 8.36
N ASN A 119 -12.35 6.45 7.97
CA ASN A 119 -11.65 7.61 8.52
C ASN A 119 -11.86 8.91 7.70
N GLY A 120 -12.81 8.92 6.77
CA GLY A 120 -13.31 10.13 6.12
C GLY A 120 -12.86 10.34 4.68
N ALA A 121 -12.22 9.36 4.04
CA ALA A 121 -11.95 9.45 2.61
C ALA A 121 -13.25 9.49 1.80
N GLU A 122 -13.30 10.35 0.80
CA GLU A 122 -14.41 10.42 -0.16
C GLU A 122 -14.15 9.53 -1.38
N LYS A 123 -12.90 9.36 -1.72
CA LYS A 123 -12.42 8.43 -2.74
C LYS A 123 -11.02 7.94 -2.40
N VAL A 124 -10.66 6.80 -2.97
CA VAL A 124 -9.30 6.26 -2.91
C VAL A 124 -8.71 6.17 -4.31
N TRP A 125 -7.41 6.31 -4.43
CA TRP A 125 -6.73 6.27 -5.72
C TRP A 125 -5.39 5.56 -5.65
N VAL A 126 -4.96 5.08 -6.80
CA VAL A 126 -3.66 4.44 -7.02
C VAL A 126 -3.06 4.94 -8.33
N ASP A 127 -1.74 4.95 -8.41
CA ASP A 127 -0.99 5.37 -9.59
C ASP A 127 0.05 4.31 -10.01
N PRO A 128 -0.40 3.12 -10.39
CA PRO A 128 0.51 2.03 -10.72
C PRO A 128 1.41 2.37 -11.90
N ASN A 129 2.65 1.88 -11.82
CA ASN A 129 3.56 1.90 -12.96
C ASN A 129 2.91 1.14 -14.14
N PRO A 130 2.93 1.69 -15.38
CA PRO A 130 2.32 1.04 -16.54
C PRO A 130 2.84 -0.38 -16.82
N ASN A 131 4.06 -0.68 -16.41
CA ASN A 131 4.67 -2.00 -16.57
C ASN A 131 4.25 -3.01 -15.47
N ASN A 132 3.60 -2.52 -14.40
CA ASN A 132 3.10 -3.39 -13.34
C ASN A 132 1.71 -3.93 -13.68
N ILE A 133 1.64 -4.81 -14.66
CA ILE A 133 0.39 -5.36 -15.22
C ILE A 133 -0.41 -6.09 -14.15
N LYS A 134 0.23 -6.79 -13.23
CA LYS A 134 -0.43 -7.53 -12.15
C LYS A 134 -1.14 -6.60 -11.17
N ALA A 135 -0.50 -5.49 -10.79
CA ALA A 135 -1.12 -4.49 -9.93
C ALA A 135 -2.32 -3.82 -10.60
N ILE A 136 -2.19 -3.43 -11.87
CA ILE A 136 -3.28 -2.83 -12.64
C ILE A 136 -4.49 -3.77 -12.69
N ALA A 137 -4.28 -5.05 -13.01
CA ALA A 137 -5.34 -6.05 -13.04
C ALA A 137 -6.00 -6.23 -11.66
N LEU A 138 -5.22 -6.20 -10.58
CA LEU A 138 -5.73 -6.28 -9.22
C LEU A 138 -6.64 -5.08 -8.88
N TYR A 139 -6.21 -3.88 -9.20
CA TYR A 139 -7.01 -2.67 -8.96
C TYR A 139 -8.30 -2.68 -9.78
N GLU A 140 -8.24 -3.10 -11.04
CA GLU A 140 -9.45 -3.26 -11.88
C GLU A 140 -10.45 -4.24 -11.26
N ARG A 141 -9.97 -5.39 -10.74
CA ARG A 141 -10.84 -6.37 -10.05
C ARG A 141 -11.47 -5.82 -8.78
N LEU A 142 -10.80 -4.90 -8.09
CA LEU A 142 -11.33 -4.23 -6.89
C LEU A 142 -12.32 -3.11 -7.22
N GLY A 143 -12.50 -2.78 -8.50
CA GLY A 143 -13.46 -1.78 -8.96
C GLY A 143 -12.85 -0.40 -9.23
N PHE A 144 -11.53 -0.26 -9.19
CA PHE A 144 -10.88 0.98 -9.61
C PHE A 144 -11.07 1.22 -11.09
N VAL A 145 -11.31 2.47 -11.46
CA VAL A 145 -11.51 2.91 -12.84
C VAL A 145 -10.39 3.85 -13.23
N ARG A 146 -9.81 3.63 -14.41
CA ARG A 146 -8.82 4.55 -14.98
C ARG A 146 -9.50 5.87 -15.32
N THR A 147 -8.87 6.95 -14.91
CA THR A 147 -9.32 8.31 -15.22
C THR A 147 -8.12 9.24 -15.36
N GLN A 148 -8.38 10.48 -15.72
CA GLN A 148 -7.32 11.48 -15.85
C GLN A 148 -6.73 11.81 -14.48
N MET A 149 -5.40 11.80 -14.40
CA MET A 149 -4.68 12.20 -13.19
C MET A 149 -4.96 13.67 -12.89
N PRO A 150 -5.35 14.01 -11.65
CA PRO A 150 -5.51 15.41 -11.25
C PRO A 150 -4.19 16.19 -11.40
N GLY A 151 -4.29 17.46 -11.79
CA GLY A 151 -3.12 18.29 -12.07
C GLY A 151 -2.15 18.43 -10.90
N TYR A 152 -2.64 18.44 -9.66
CA TYR A 152 -1.80 18.53 -8.45
C TYR A 152 -0.94 17.28 -8.19
N LEU A 153 -1.26 16.15 -8.83
CA LEU A 153 -0.48 14.90 -8.74
C LEU A 153 0.51 14.76 -9.91
N THR A 154 0.41 15.58 -10.94
CA THR A 154 1.35 15.55 -12.06
C THR A 154 2.65 16.21 -11.64
N GLY A 155 3.70 15.40 -11.43
CA GLY A 155 5.05 15.91 -11.17
C GLY A 155 5.65 16.54 -12.42
N GLU A 156 6.66 17.41 -12.23
CA GLU A 156 7.40 18.07 -13.32
C GLU A 156 8.21 17.06 -14.18
N ASP A 157 8.39 15.84 -13.69
CA ASP A 157 9.33 14.85 -14.25
C ASP A 157 8.76 14.02 -15.41
N GLY A 158 7.54 14.27 -15.85
CA GLY A 158 6.96 13.60 -17.03
C GLY A 158 6.81 12.07 -16.90
N VAL A 159 6.84 11.54 -15.68
CA VAL A 159 6.59 10.12 -15.43
C VAL A 159 5.12 9.84 -15.72
N THR A 160 4.85 9.09 -16.78
CA THR A 160 3.50 8.65 -17.13
C THR A 160 3.09 7.50 -16.24
N SER A 161 2.48 7.81 -15.12
CA SER A 161 1.76 6.84 -14.29
C SER A 161 0.34 6.64 -14.84
N ILE A 162 -0.20 5.44 -14.63
CA ILE A 162 -1.63 5.21 -14.78
C ILE A 162 -2.28 5.71 -13.49
N TYR A 163 -3.40 6.44 -13.61
CA TYR A 163 -4.19 6.89 -12.47
C TYR A 163 -5.54 6.17 -12.45
N MET A 164 -5.89 5.63 -11.30
CA MET A 164 -7.13 4.88 -11.11
C MET A 164 -7.78 5.29 -9.79
N GLU A 165 -9.09 5.42 -9.76
CA GLU A 165 -9.82 5.80 -8.55
C GLU A 165 -11.03 4.91 -8.29
N LEU A 166 -11.41 4.85 -7.01
CA LEU A 166 -12.60 4.19 -6.51
C LEU A 166 -13.33 5.16 -5.58
N VAL A 167 -14.57 5.46 -5.93
CA VAL A 167 -15.42 6.38 -5.16
C VAL A 167 -16.22 5.59 -4.13
N ARG A 168 -16.41 6.19 -2.95
CA ARG A 168 -17.27 5.65 -1.91
C ARG A 168 -18.70 5.46 -2.45
N LYS A 169 -19.23 4.27 -2.25
CA LYS A 169 -20.64 3.97 -2.60
C LYS A 169 -21.59 4.41 -1.50
#